data_4c86bcafb4d5d4f408d8bbe937fc6565
#
_entry.id   4c86bcafb4d5d4f408d8bbe937fc6565
#
_cell.length_a   1.000
_cell.length_b   1.000
_cell.length_c   1.000
_cell.angle_alpha   90.00
_cell.angle_beta   90.00
_cell.angle_gamma   90.00
#
_symmetry.space_group_name_H-M   'P 1'
#
loop_
_entity.id
_entity.type
_entity.pdbx_description
1 polymer ?
#
loop_
_entity_poly.entity_id
_entity_poly.type
_entity_poly.pdbx_seq_one_letter_code
_entity_poly.pdbx_strand_id
1 'polypeptide(L)'
;MASDLLFLPGEACFAAALPMLIKTTFPDYSVATYAWIGPALGALARWAGGWIADKLGGARVTILSFIGMAASIIGVITFLPSGGDGGNFPGFLACFLAAFVASGIGNGSTFRQIPVIFRNQHLKGLTEGTPEYARALKQTETESGAVTGFTAGIAAYGFFFIPALFANFAVTSAMWGFVGFYVTCIAITWWFYARKGAESPS
;
A
#
# COMPACT_ATOMS: atom_id res chain seq x y z
N MET A 1 -9.71 -2.87 -10.05
CA MET A 1 -10.12 -1.46 -9.85
C MET A 1 -10.37 -1.09 -8.39
N ALA A 2 -11.19 -1.81 -7.64
CA ALA A 2 -11.43 -1.42 -6.22
C ALA A 2 -10.22 -1.64 -5.31
N SER A 3 -9.45 -2.72 -5.49
CA SER A 3 -8.25 -3.00 -4.71
C SER A 3 -7.11 -2.01 -4.94
N ASP A 4 -7.00 -1.48 -6.15
CA ASP A 4 -5.93 -0.57 -6.53
C ASP A 4 -6.11 0.82 -5.86
N LEU A 5 -7.37 1.23 -5.70
CA LEU A 5 -7.74 2.45 -4.97
C LEU A 5 -7.41 2.38 -3.47
N LEU A 6 -7.36 1.17 -2.90
CA LEU A 6 -7.16 0.94 -1.47
C LEU A 6 -5.67 0.88 -1.07
N PHE A 7 -4.76 0.63 -2.03
CA PHE A 7 -3.35 0.40 -1.74
C PHE A 7 -2.52 1.68 -1.60
N LEU A 8 -2.80 2.66 -2.44
CA LEU A 8 -2.02 3.90 -2.53
C LEU A 8 -2.06 4.78 -1.26
N PRO A 9 -3.15 4.83 -0.48
CA PRO A 9 -3.13 5.56 0.79
C PRO A 9 -2.10 5.05 1.80
N GLY A 10 -1.76 3.76 1.78
CA GLY A 10 -0.92 3.14 2.81
C GLY A 10 0.47 3.77 2.94
N GLU A 11 1.19 3.96 1.86
CA GLU A 11 2.57 4.48 1.91
C GLU A 11 2.62 5.97 2.29
N ALA A 12 1.72 6.78 1.71
CA ALA A 12 1.56 8.17 2.07
C ALA A 12 1.17 8.32 3.55
N CYS A 13 0.30 7.44 4.03
CA CYS A 13 -0.11 7.34 5.42
C CYS A 13 1.07 7.13 6.35
N PHE A 14 1.90 6.14 6.07
CA PHE A 14 3.05 5.83 6.92
C PHE A 14 4.11 6.94 6.88
N ALA A 15 4.33 7.57 5.72
CA ALA A 15 5.28 8.66 5.58
C ALA A 15 4.89 9.91 6.39
N ALA A 16 3.59 10.18 6.52
CA ALA A 16 3.09 11.27 7.37
C ALA A 16 3.05 10.87 8.86
N ALA A 17 2.70 9.61 9.16
CA ALA A 17 2.53 9.13 10.52
C ALA A 17 3.85 8.96 11.28
N LEU A 18 4.90 8.43 10.64
CA LEU A 18 6.15 8.11 11.32
C LEU A 18 6.82 9.32 11.99
N PRO A 19 7.03 10.48 11.30
CA PRO A 19 7.62 11.66 11.94
C PRO A 19 6.77 12.18 13.09
N MET A 20 5.46 12.17 12.93
CA MET A 20 4.52 12.64 13.95
C MET A 20 4.57 11.74 15.19
N LEU A 21 4.54 10.41 15.01
CA LEU A 21 4.60 9.46 16.11
C LEU A 21 5.92 9.51 16.86
N ILE A 22 7.07 9.61 16.15
CA ILE A 22 8.36 9.78 16.81
C ILE A 22 8.33 11.03 17.69
N LYS A 23 7.85 12.16 17.16
CA LYS A 23 7.82 13.43 17.89
C LYS A 23 6.90 13.40 19.12
N THR A 24 5.75 12.76 19.00
CA THR A 24 4.72 12.78 20.07
C THR A 24 4.88 11.66 21.09
N THR A 25 5.38 10.51 20.67
CA THR A 25 5.41 9.29 21.49
C THR A 25 6.81 8.97 22.03
N PHE A 26 7.84 9.35 21.29
CA PHE A 26 9.24 9.10 21.63
C PHE A 26 10.09 10.38 21.50
N PRO A 27 9.86 11.41 22.34
CA PRO A 27 10.48 12.73 22.20
C PRO A 27 12.02 12.70 22.35
N ASP A 28 12.58 11.67 22.99
CA ASP A 28 14.02 11.50 23.17
C ASP A 28 14.76 11.13 21.87
N TYR A 29 14.01 10.74 20.83
CA TYR A 29 14.61 10.32 19.56
C TYR A 29 14.44 11.39 18.47
N SER A 30 15.53 11.61 17.71
CA SER A 30 15.55 12.61 16.65
C SER A 30 14.69 12.19 15.45
N VAL A 31 13.65 12.95 15.14
CA VAL A 31 12.82 12.75 13.96
C VAL A 31 13.65 12.81 12.68
N ALA A 32 14.60 13.76 12.59
CA ALA A 32 15.44 13.94 11.40
C ALA A 32 16.32 12.71 11.10
N THR A 33 16.70 11.96 12.13
CA THR A 33 17.54 10.77 11.98
C THR A 33 16.78 9.57 11.43
N TYR A 34 15.52 9.39 11.81
CA TYR A 34 14.77 8.14 11.54
C TYR A 34 13.65 8.28 10.52
N ALA A 35 13.06 9.47 10.35
CA ALA A 35 11.85 9.64 9.53
C ALA A 35 12.05 9.34 8.03
N TRP A 36 13.24 9.54 7.48
CA TRP A 36 13.54 9.30 6.07
C TRP A 36 13.76 7.83 5.72
N ILE A 37 14.12 6.98 6.72
CA ILE A 37 14.45 5.57 6.52
C ILE A 37 13.23 4.80 6.00
N GLY A 38 12.05 5.08 6.54
CA GLY A 38 10.80 4.44 6.13
C GLY A 38 10.49 4.64 4.64
N PRO A 39 10.33 5.89 4.17
CA PRO A 39 10.10 6.19 2.76
C PRO A 39 11.20 5.63 1.83
N ALA A 40 12.47 5.68 2.24
CA ALA A 40 13.57 5.11 1.47
C ALA A 40 13.44 3.59 1.29
N LEU A 41 13.13 2.86 2.36
CA LEU A 41 12.89 1.42 2.31
C LEU A 41 11.63 1.08 1.50
N GLY A 42 10.55 1.84 1.66
CA GLY A 42 9.34 1.69 0.88
C GLY A 42 9.58 1.87 -0.63
N ALA A 43 10.36 2.87 -1.02
CA ALA A 43 10.72 3.10 -2.42
C ALA A 43 11.55 1.95 -3.01
N LEU A 44 12.52 1.42 -2.27
CA LEU A 44 13.31 0.25 -2.67
C LEU A 44 12.43 -1.01 -2.77
N ALA A 45 11.57 -1.22 -1.79
CA ALA A 45 10.64 -2.34 -1.75
C ALA A 45 9.64 -2.31 -2.92
N ARG A 46 9.23 -1.12 -3.37
CA ARG A 46 8.35 -0.94 -4.53
C ARG A 46 8.97 -1.50 -5.82
N TRP A 47 10.25 -1.25 -6.03
CA TRP A 47 10.95 -1.81 -7.18
C TRP A 47 10.98 -3.35 -7.14
N ALA A 48 11.26 -3.93 -5.97
CA ALA A 48 11.25 -5.38 -5.78
C ALA A 48 9.83 -5.97 -5.90
N GLY A 49 8.80 -5.23 -5.47
CA GLY A 49 7.39 -5.66 -5.50
C GLY A 49 6.88 -5.98 -6.89
N GLY A 50 7.26 -5.20 -7.91
CA GLY A 50 6.91 -5.47 -9.30
C GLY A 50 7.48 -6.81 -9.80
N TRP A 51 8.75 -7.09 -9.50
CA TRP A 51 9.39 -8.35 -9.87
C TRP A 51 8.82 -9.57 -9.14
N ILE A 52 8.47 -9.41 -7.86
CA ILE A 52 7.82 -10.46 -7.07
C ILE A 52 6.43 -10.76 -7.63
N ALA A 53 5.68 -9.72 -8.02
CA ALA A 53 4.34 -9.86 -8.60
C ALA A 53 4.33 -10.64 -9.91
N ASP A 54 5.36 -10.50 -10.75
CA ASP A 54 5.51 -11.26 -11.98
C ASP A 54 5.68 -12.77 -11.73
N LYS A 55 6.27 -13.15 -10.60
CA LYS A 55 6.54 -14.56 -10.27
C LYS A 55 5.42 -15.24 -9.50
N LEU A 56 4.79 -14.53 -8.58
CA LEU A 56 3.80 -15.11 -7.64
C LEU A 56 2.35 -14.81 -8.03
N GLY A 57 2.15 -13.92 -9.03
CA GLY A 57 0.84 -13.38 -9.35
C GLY A 57 0.50 -12.18 -8.45
N GLY A 58 -0.02 -11.13 -9.06
CA GLY A 58 -0.18 -9.87 -8.38
C GLY A 58 -1.22 -9.90 -7.26
N ALA A 59 -2.37 -10.57 -7.43
CA ALA A 59 -3.38 -10.64 -6.38
C ALA A 59 -2.86 -11.29 -5.09
N ARG A 60 -2.00 -12.31 -5.22
CA ARG A 60 -1.39 -12.97 -4.06
C ARG A 60 -0.41 -12.06 -3.34
N VAL A 61 0.43 -11.35 -4.09
CA VAL A 61 1.39 -10.38 -3.54
C VAL A 61 0.64 -9.26 -2.83
N THR A 62 -0.44 -8.77 -3.41
CA THR A 62 -1.31 -7.75 -2.81
C THR A 62 -1.89 -8.20 -1.47
N ILE A 63 -2.45 -9.40 -1.39
CA ILE A 63 -3.00 -9.95 -0.13
C ILE A 63 -1.89 -10.13 0.92
N LEU A 64 -0.75 -10.69 0.53
CA LEU A 64 0.38 -10.86 1.45
C LEU A 64 0.90 -9.52 1.98
N SER A 65 0.92 -8.49 1.15
CA SER A 65 1.29 -7.13 1.57
C SER A 65 0.30 -6.54 2.57
N PHE A 66 -1.01 -6.71 2.37
CA PHE A 66 -2.01 -6.27 3.36
C PHE A 66 -1.89 -7.02 4.68
N ILE A 67 -1.65 -8.33 4.64
CA ILE A 67 -1.39 -9.13 5.86
C ILE A 67 -0.14 -8.62 6.56
N GLY A 68 0.94 -8.38 5.80
CA GLY A 68 2.19 -7.84 6.33
C GLY A 68 2.01 -6.47 6.99
N MET A 69 1.24 -5.57 6.35
CA MET A 69 0.93 -4.26 6.93
C MET A 69 0.10 -4.38 8.21
N ALA A 70 -0.95 -5.21 8.21
CA ALA A 70 -1.79 -5.41 9.39
C ALA A 70 -0.97 -5.98 10.57
N ALA A 71 -0.15 -6.99 10.32
CA ALA A 71 0.73 -7.58 11.33
C ALA A 71 1.76 -6.58 11.85
N SER A 72 2.34 -5.77 10.96
CA SER A 72 3.29 -4.72 11.34
C SER A 72 2.65 -3.64 12.21
N ILE A 73 1.43 -3.21 11.90
CA ILE A 73 0.71 -2.21 12.72
C ILE A 73 0.33 -2.79 14.09
N ILE A 74 -0.07 -4.05 14.16
CA ILE A 74 -0.28 -4.73 15.45
C ILE A 74 1.03 -4.73 16.27
N GLY A 75 2.16 -5.04 15.63
CA GLY A 75 3.48 -4.95 16.26
C GLY A 75 3.80 -3.52 16.74
N VAL A 76 3.50 -2.50 15.94
CA VAL A 76 3.64 -1.09 16.35
C VAL A 76 2.85 -0.81 17.63
N ILE A 77 1.58 -1.23 17.70
CA ILE A 77 0.71 -1.03 18.87
C ILE A 77 1.33 -1.66 20.13
N THR A 78 1.93 -2.84 20.01
CA THR A 78 2.52 -3.54 21.18
C THR A 78 3.77 -2.85 21.74
N PHE A 79 4.48 -2.08 20.91
CA PHE A 79 5.70 -1.38 21.33
C PHE A 79 5.48 0.10 21.65
N LEU A 80 4.25 0.63 21.49
CA LEU A 80 3.89 1.97 21.94
C LEU A 80 3.92 2.06 23.46
N PRO A 81 4.28 3.22 24.03
CA PRO A 81 4.16 3.44 25.47
C PRO A 81 2.73 3.21 25.96
N SER A 82 2.58 2.42 27.01
CA SER A 82 1.29 2.16 27.63
C SER A 82 1.44 2.00 29.15
N GLY A 83 0.49 2.55 29.92
CA GLY A 83 0.39 2.29 31.35
C GLY A 83 1.55 2.77 32.24
N GLY A 84 2.40 3.71 31.76
CA GLY A 84 3.56 4.22 32.49
C GLY A 84 4.91 3.65 32.03
N ASP A 85 4.91 2.65 31.17
CA ASP A 85 6.14 2.17 30.50
C ASP A 85 6.50 3.08 29.33
N GLY A 86 7.78 3.44 29.19
CA GLY A 86 8.27 4.34 28.14
C GLY A 86 8.24 3.77 26.72
N GLY A 87 7.67 2.57 26.53
CA GLY A 87 7.62 1.87 25.27
C GLY A 87 8.99 1.34 24.80
N ASN A 88 9.03 0.69 23.64
CA ASN A 88 10.23 0.17 23.04
C ASN A 88 10.45 0.78 21.65
N PHE A 89 11.24 1.86 21.56
CA PHE A 89 11.49 2.55 20.29
C PHE A 89 12.12 1.66 19.20
N PRO A 90 13.15 0.82 19.45
CA PRO A 90 13.67 -0.08 18.44
C PRO A 90 12.63 -1.05 17.88
N GLY A 91 11.79 -1.64 18.75
CA GLY A 91 10.70 -2.52 18.34
C GLY A 91 9.63 -1.78 17.53
N PHE A 92 9.21 -0.60 17.99
CA PHE A 92 8.31 0.31 17.27
C PHE A 92 8.85 0.62 15.87
N LEU A 93 10.10 1.08 15.78
CA LEU A 93 10.72 1.45 14.52
C LEU A 93 10.81 0.25 13.57
N ALA A 94 11.27 -0.91 14.04
CA ALA A 94 11.39 -2.12 13.23
C ALA A 94 10.03 -2.54 12.64
N CYS A 95 8.96 -2.56 13.45
CA CYS A 95 7.62 -2.87 12.97
C CYS A 95 7.10 -1.81 11.97
N PHE A 96 7.39 -0.53 12.22
CA PHE A 96 6.99 0.53 11.32
C PHE A 96 7.72 0.45 9.97
N LEU A 97 9.01 0.15 9.97
CA LEU A 97 9.80 -0.08 8.75
C LEU A 97 9.29 -1.33 7.99
N ALA A 98 8.91 -2.40 8.69
CA ALA A 98 8.28 -3.55 8.07
C ALA A 98 6.95 -3.20 7.38
N ALA A 99 6.14 -2.30 7.96
CA ALA A 99 4.95 -1.76 7.32
C ALA A 99 5.28 -0.99 6.02
N PHE A 100 6.35 -0.18 6.00
CA PHE A 100 6.82 0.50 4.79
C PHE A 100 7.24 -0.48 3.71
N VAL A 101 7.98 -1.54 4.06
CA VAL A 101 8.41 -2.58 3.11
C VAL A 101 7.18 -3.30 2.54
N ALA A 102 6.26 -3.74 3.38
CA ALA A 102 5.04 -4.41 2.94
C ALA A 102 4.18 -3.51 2.04
N SER A 103 4.02 -2.24 2.40
CA SER A 103 3.31 -1.24 1.59
C SER A 103 4.01 -0.99 0.25
N GLY A 104 5.34 -0.85 0.24
CA GLY A 104 6.13 -0.68 -0.97
C GLY A 104 5.98 -1.85 -1.94
N ILE A 105 6.09 -3.09 -1.44
CA ILE A 105 5.89 -4.31 -2.26
C ILE A 105 4.50 -4.33 -2.86
N GLY A 106 3.47 -4.08 -2.07
CA GLY A 106 2.09 -4.05 -2.52
C GLY A 106 1.84 -2.99 -3.59
N ASN A 107 2.36 -1.79 -3.35
CA ASN A 107 2.26 -0.68 -4.27
C ASN A 107 2.95 -0.98 -5.62
N GLY A 108 4.17 -1.54 -5.59
CA GLY A 108 4.90 -1.97 -6.78
C GLY A 108 4.16 -3.05 -7.57
N SER A 109 3.53 -4.00 -6.88
CA SER A 109 2.68 -5.03 -7.49
C SER A 109 1.47 -4.43 -8.20
N THR A 110 0.75 -3.54 -7.53
CA THR A 110 -0.49 -2.93 -8.05
C THR A 110 -0.22 -2.05 -9.28
N PHE A 111 0.79 -1.18 -9.23
CA PHE A 111 1.16 -0.34 -10.38
C PHE A 111 1.52 -1.15 -11.63
N ARG A 112 2.09 -2.33 -11.44
CA ARG A 112 2.42 -3.22 -12.56
C ARG A 112 1.20 -3.97 -13.10
N GLN A 113 0.21 -4.27 -12.25
CA GLN A 113 -1.00 -4.98 -12.65
C GLN A 113 -1.96 -4.13 -13.47
N ILE A 114 -2.11 -2.84 -13.17
CA ILE A 114 -3.07 -1.97 -13.85
C ILE A 114 -2.91 -2.04 -15.37
N PRO A 115 -1.72 -1.78 -15.98
CA PRO A 115 -1.54 -1.89 -17.41
C PRO A 115 -1.80 -3.29 -17.96
N VAL A 116 -1.44 -4.34 -17.22
CA VAL A 116 -1.62 -5.74 -17.64
C VAL A 116 -3.11 -6.09 -17.73
N ILE A 117 -3.91 -5.68 -16.76
CA ILE A 117 -5.37 -5.92 -16.77
C ILE A 117 -6.01 -5.23 -17.96
N PHE A 118 -5.72 -3.95 -18.21
CA PHE A 118 -6.24 -3.22 -19.36
C PHE A 118 -5.79 -3.82 -20.67
N ARG A 119 -4.54 -4.24 -20.77
CA ARG A 119 -4.01 -4.93 -21.95
C ARG A 119 -4.76 -6.22 -22.22
N ASN A 120 -4.97 -7.04 -21.24
CA ASN A 120 -5.72 -8.29 -21.35
C ASN A 120 -7.19 -8.07 -21.75
N GLN A 121 -7.80 -6.97 -21.34
CA GLN A 121 -9.18 -6.65 -21.69
C GLN A 121 -9.30 -6.14 -23.13
N HIS A 122 -8.46 -5.21 -23.54
CA HIS A 122 -8.58 -4.53 -24.84
C HIS A 122 -7.94 -5.29 -26.01
N LEU A 123 -6.90 -6.09 -25.77
CA LEU A 123 -6.19 -6.83 -26.83
C LEU A 123 -6.68 -8.26 -27.01
N LYS A 124 -7.63 -8.72 -26.20
CA LYS A 124 -8.17 -10.08 -26.27
C LYS A 124 -8.83 -10.31 -27.64
N GLY A 125 -8.28 -11.26 -28.42
CA GLY A 125 -8.81 -11.62 -29.74
C GLY A 125 -8.34 -10.76 -30.91
N LEU A 126 -7.48 -9.77 -30.68
CA LEU A 126 -6.88 -8.96 -31.73
C LEU A 126 -5.54 -9.54 -32.18
N THR A 127 -5.25 -9.47 -33.49
CA THR A 127 -3.98 -9.95 -34.06
C THR A 127 -2.95 -8.81 -34.05
N GLU A 128 -1.74 -9.10 -33.58
CA GLU A 128 -0.64 -8.13 -33.60
C GLU A 128 -0.33 -7.67 -35.05
N GLY A 129 -0.03 -6.37 -35.19
CA GLY A 129 0.27 -5.75 -36.47
C GLY A 129 -0.93 -5.20 -37.25
N THR A 130 -2.17 -5.38 -36.74
CA THR A 130 -3.36 -4.76 -37.36
C THR A 130 -3.54 -3.33 -36.92
N PRO A 131 -4.18 -2.44 -37.68
CA PRO A 131 -4.53 -1.08 -37.30
C PRO A 131 -5.46 -1.05 -36.04
N GLU A 132 -6.28 -2.08 -35.87
CA GLU A 132 -7.16 -2.26 -34.73
C GLU A 132 -6.38 -2.55 -33.45
N TYR A 133 -5.37 -3.41 -33.52
CA TYR A 133 -4.46 -3.69 -32.42
C TYR A 133 -3.71 -2.43 -31.96
N ALA A 134 -3.22 -1.63 -32.90
CA ALA A 134 -2.52 -0.39 -32.58
C ALA A 134 -3.43 0.64 -31.88
N ARG A 135 -4.70 0.74 -32.31
CA ARG A 135 -5.70 1.60 -31.64
C ARG A 135 -6.02 1.11 -30.21
N ALA A 136 -6.27 -0.19 -30.06
CA ALA A 136 -6.55 -0.81 -28.77
C ALA A 136 -5.37 -0.67 -27.80
N LEU A 137 -4.13 -0.79 -28.29
CA LEU A 137 -2.93 -0.58 -27.48
C LEU A 137 -2.84 0.86 -26.98
N LYS A 138 -3.05 1.85 -27.84
CA LYS A 138 -3.05 3.25 -27.45
C LYS A 138 -4.17 3.58 -26.44
N GLN A 139 -5.33 2.97 -26.63
CA GLN A 139 -6.45 3.11 -25.66
C GLN A 139 -6.07 2.51 -24.31
N THR A 140 -5.46 1.33 -24.28
CA THR A 140 -4.95 0.67 -23.07
C THR A 140 -3.98 1.57 -22.30
N GLU A 141 -3.02 2.17 -22.99
CA GLU A 141 -2.04 3.08 -22.39
C GLU A 141 -2.71 4.33 -21.79
N THR A 142 -3.67 4.91 -22.50
CA THR A 142 -4.40 6.09 -22.05
C THR A 142 -5.26 5.79 -20.82
N GLU A 143 -6.03 4.72 -20.85
CA GLU A 143 -6.95 4.35 -19.77
C GLU A 143 -6.19 3.88 -18.52
N SER A 144 -5.16 3.05 -18.67
CA SER A 144 -4.32 2.61 -17.55
C SER A 144 -3.59 3.78 -16.90
N GLY A 145 -3.09 4.73 -17.71
CA GLY A 145 -2.47 5.97 -17.22
C GLY A 145 -3.45 6.84 -16.46
N ALA A 146 -4.67 7.02 -16.97
CA ALA A 146 -5.71 7.80 -16.31
C ALA A 146 -6.12 7.18 -14.96
N VAL A 147 -6.32 5.85 -14.89
CA VAL A 147 -6.61 5.15 -13.64
C VAL A 147 -5.48 5.28 -12.65
N THR A 148 -4.23 5.10 -13.09
CA THR A 148 -3.05 5.25 -12.23
C THR A 148 -2.95 6.67 -11.67
N GLY A 149 -3.13 7.70 -12.51
CA GLY A 149 -3.11 9.10 -12.09
C GLY A 149 -4.23 9.44 -11.12
N PHE A 150 -5.46 8.99 -11.39
CA PHE A 150 -6.62 9.20 -10.50
C PHE A 150 -6.39 8.55 -9.12
N THR A 151 -5.88 7.34 -9.11
CA THR A 151 -5.59 6.58 -7.89
C THR A 151 -4.49 7.26 -7.06
N ALA A 152 -3.43 7.75 -7.72
CA ALA A 152 -2.37 8.51 -7.06
C ALA A 152 -2.89 9.84 -6.48
N GLY A 153 -3.81 10.51 -7.19
CA GLY A 153 -4.48 11.71 -6.69
C GLY A 153 -5.27 11.46 -5.41
N ILE A 154 -6.06 10.38 -5.35
CA ILE A 154 -6.78 9.99 -4.13
C ILE A 154 -5.81 9.68 -2.99
N ALA A 155 -4.72 8.95 -3.29
CA ALA A 155 -3.71 8.64 -2.29
C ALA A 155 -3.07 9.88 -1.65
N ALA A 156 -2.90 10.96 -2.41
CA ALA A 156 -2.35 12.20 -1.90
C ALA A 156 -3.18 12.81 -0.76
N TYR A 157 -4.50 12.61 -0.75
CA TYR A 157 -5.34 13.04 0.37
C TYR A 157 -4.99 12.36 1.70
N GLY A 158 -4.34 11.19 1.67
CA GLY A 158 -3.84 10.51 2.86
C GLY A 158 -2.91 11.40 3.70
N PHE A 159 -2.08 12.22 3.07
CA PHE A 159 -1.20 13.18 3.77
C PHE A 159 -1.97 14.21 4.59
N PHE A 160 -3.18 14.56 4.18
CA PHE A 160 -4.04 15.49 4.91
C PHE A 160 -4.84 14.79 6.01
N PHE A 161 -5.47 13.67 5.71
CA PHE A 161 -6.37 13.00 6.65
C PHE A 161 -5.65 12.35 7.83
N ILE A 162 -4.43 11.85 7.63
CA ILE A 162 -3.74 11.10 8.68
C ILE A 162 -3.25 11.97 9.84
N PRO A 163 -2.58 13.10 9.62
CA PRO A 163 -2.28 14.01 10.72
C PRO A 163 -3.55 14.45 11.47
N ALA A 164 -4.64 14.72 10.74
CA ALA A 164 -5.92 15.07 11.36
C ALA A 164 -6.50 13.92 12.20
N LEU A 165 -6.36 12.66 11.74
CA LEU A 165 -6.81 11.50 12.49
C LEU A 165 -6.05 11.38 13.83
N PHE A 166 -4.73 11.45 13.80
CA PHE A 166 -3.91 11.38 15.01
C PHE A 166 -4.04 12.60 15.93
N ALA A 167 -4.45 13.75 15.41
CA ALA A 167 -4.72 14.93 16.22
C ALA A 167 -6.04 14.82 17.00
N ASN A 168 -7.03 14.07 16.48
CA ASN A 168 -8.38 13.99 17.06
C ASN A 168 -8.66 12.66 17.79
N PHE A 169 -7.89 11.62 17.54
CA PHE A 169 -8.07 10.30 18.15
C PHE A 169 -6.80 9.84 18.86
N ALA A 170 -6.96 9.01 19.88
CA ALA A 170 -5.84 8.34 20.51
C ALA A 170 -5.07 7.50 19.48
N VAL A 171 -3.74 7.56 19.52
CA VAL A 171 -2.85 6.86 18.57
C VAL A 171 -3.22 5.39 18.42
N THR A 172 -3.43 4.70 19.53
CA THR A 172 -3.80 3.28 19.54
C THR A 172 -5.14 3.02 18.83
N SER A 173 -6.15 3.88 19.05
CA SER A 173 -7.44 3.74 18.37
C SER A 173 -7.34 3.96 16.87
N ALA A 174 -6.57 4.95 16.44
CA ALA A 174 -6.29 5.21 15.03
C ALA A 174 -5.57 4.01 14.38
N MET A 175 -4.59 3.42 15.06
CA MET A 175 -3.87 2.23 14.57
C MET A 175 -4.79 1.02 14.43
N TRP A 176 -5.70 0.76 15.35
CA TRP A 176 -6.71 -0.29 15.20
C TRP A 176 -7.66 -0.02 14.02
N GLY A 177 -7.98 1.24 13.75
CA GLY A 177 -8.71 1.64 12.54
C GLY A 177 -7.99 1.22 11.26
N PHE A 178 -6.68 1.39 11.17
CA PHE A 178 -5.89 0.92 10.04
C PHE A 178 -5.87 -0.61 9.92
N VAL A 179 -5.76 -1.35 11.02
CA VAL A 179 -5.85 -2.82 10.99
C VAL A 179 -7.21 -3.25 10.42
N GLY A 180 -8.31 -2.67 10.89
CA GLY A 180 -9.65 -2.94 10.36
C GLY A 180 -9.78 -2.63 8.86
N PHE A 181 -9.19 -1.51 8.43
CA PHE A 181 -9.12 -1.15 7.02
C PHE A 181 -8.36 -2.19 6.18
N TYR A 182 -7.19 -2.66 6.62
CA TYR A 182 -6.44 -3.69 5.90
C TYR A 182 -7.16 -5.03 5.85
N VAL A 183 -7.86 -5.42 6.90
CA VAL A 183 -8.71 -6.63 6.89
C VAL A 183 -9.81 -6.51 5.81
N THR A 184 -10.42 -5.34 5.68
CA THR A 184 -11.41 -5.07 4.63
C THR A 184 -10.76 -5.15 3.23
N CYS A 185 -9.56 -4.60 3.07
CA CYS A 185 -8.79 -4.69 1.83
C CYS A 185 -8.46 -6.14 1.45
N ILE A 186 -8.06 -6.97 2.41
CA ILE A 186 -7.82 -8.41 2.20
C ILE A 186 -9.10 -9.10 1.71
N ALA A 187 -10.23 -8.86 2.38
CA ALA A 187 -11.50 -9.47 2.02
C ALA A 187 -11.93 -9.09 0.59
N ILE A 188 -11.84 -7.80 0.22
CA ILE A 188 -12.17 -7.30 -1.12
C ILE A 188 -11.22 -7.91 -2.17
N THR A 189 -9.91 -7.89 -1.91
CA THR A 189 -8.93 -8.43 -2.87
C THR A 189 -9.12 -9.93 -3.07
N TRP A 190 -9.38 -10.66 -2.00
CA TRP A 190 -9.66 -12.10 -2.10
C TRP A 190 -10.94 -12.37 -2.91
N TRP A 191 -11.99 -11.60 -2.67
CA TRP A 191 -13.29 -11.81 -3.32
C TRP A 191 -13.25 -11.57 -4.83
N PHE A 192 -12.61 -10.49 -5.26
CA PHE A 192 -12.63 -10.07 -6.67
C PHE A 192 -11.50 -10.64 -7.51
N TYR A 193 -10.35 -11.01 -6.91
CA TYR A 193 -9.14 -11.34 -7.66
C TYR A 193 -8.53 -12.71 -7.34
N ALA A 194 -8.65 -13.21 -6.10
CA ALA A 194 -7.90 -14.39 -5.67
C ALA A 194 -8.73 -15.68 -5.61
N ARG A 195 -10.05 -15.61 -5.52
CA ARG A 195 -10.89 -16.81 -5.44
C ARG A 195 -11.00 -17.49 -6.81
N LYS A 196 -11.18 -18.82 -6.82
CA LYS A 196 -11.47 -19.59 -8.04
C LYS A 196 -12.79 -19.08 -8.67
N GLY A 197 -12.73 -18.61 -9.92
CA GLY A 197 -13.88 -18.01 -10.60
C GLY A 197 -14.04 -16.51 -10.34
N ALA A 198 -12.99 -15.82 -9.91
CA ALA A 198 -12.98 -14.36 -9.80
C ALA A 198 -13.20 -13.68 -11.17
N GLU A 199 -13.82 -12.48 -11.16
CA GLU A 199 -14.12 -11.74 -12.40
C GLU A 199 -12.85 -11.31 -13.16
N SER A 200 -11.74 -11.10 -12.46
CA SER A 200 -10.47 -10.68 -13.04
C SER A 200 -9.30 -11.42 -12.37
N PRO A 201 -9.13 -12.72 -12.64
CA PRO A 201 -8.02 -13.49 -12.06
C PRO A 201 -6.68 -12.95 -12.59
N SER A 202 -5.74 -12.68 -11.68
CA SER A 202 -4.39 -12.15 -11.98
C SER A 202 -3.31 -13.02 -11.35
#